data_dfc417c050acdd122b799128427e7d79
#
_entry.id   dfc417c050acdd122b799128427e7d79
#
_cell.length_a   1.000
_cell.length_b   1.000
_cell.length_c   1.000
_cell.angle_alpha   90.00
_cell.angle_beta   90.00
_cell.angle_gamma   90.00
#
_symmetry.space_group_name_H-M   'P 1'
#
loop_
_entity.id
_entity.type
_entity.pdbx_description
1 polymer ?
#
loop_
_entity_poly.entity_id
_entity_poly.type
_entity_poly.pdbx_seq_one_letter_code
_entity_poly.pdbx_strand_id
1 'polypeptide(L)'
;MFTIAVIDTETISANEKKFCYNVGYVILDTDSRSIVCKKDFVVQQIWHNRALFETAYYADKRPLYVSAMRGKRATLDKWGYIMRDMRRDFREHKVEAVYAYNSPFDDSVFTFNCDWFKTNNPLDTLPVLDIRGMVSEFITCTEEYKQFCEDGNHFTEKGLYSATAETVYQYITADETFEEAHTALADSEIEAEILLACLDLGAEIGKEYKVVSFLWRNNEKPLTIKIDGEVIYSGVYRKKYVREGLYSFKTEI
;
A
#
# COMPACT_ATOMS: atom_id res chain seq x y z
N MET A 1 -17.79 15.85 -4.05
CA MET A 1 -17.95 14.53 -3.41
C MET A 1 -17.09 13.58 -4.20
N PHE A 2 -15.94 13.22 -3.66
CA PHE A 2 -15.05 12.24 -4.26
C PHE A 2 -15.24 10.90 -3.56
N THR A 3 -15.44 9.85 -4.35
CA THR A 3 -15.48 8.48 -3.85
C THR A 3 -14.29 7.73 -4.43
N ILE A 4 -13.51 7.09 -3.59
CA ILE A 4 -12.31 6.36 -3.97
C ILE A 4 -12.40 4.92 -3.48
N ALA A 5 -11.64 4.03 -4.11
CA ALA A 5 -11.42 2.69 -3.57
C ALA A 5 -9.98 2.58 -3.03
N VAL A 6 -9.82 1.93 -1.90
CA VAL A 6 -8.51 1.47 -1.40
C VAL A 6 -8.50 -0.04 -1.50
N ILE A 7 -7.49 -0.59 -2.14
CA ILE A 7 -7.39 -2.02 -2.45
C ILE A 7 -6.07 -2.60 -1.93
N ASP A 8 -6.11 -3.86 -1.55
CA ASP A 8 -4.93 -4.66 -1.28
C ASP A 8 -5.08 -6.08 -1.83
N THR A 9 -3.96 -6.75 -2.09
CA THR A 9 -3.92 -8.11 -2.60
C THR A 9 -2.89 -8.97 -1.91
N GLU A 10 -3.33 -10.16 -1.48
CA GLU A 10 -2.44 -11.19 -1.00
C GLU A 10 -2.08 -12.20 -2.10
N THR A 11 -0.81 -12.53 -2.21
CA THR A 11 -0.29 -13.27 -3.36
C THR A 11 0.56 -14.48 -3.00
N ILE A 12 0.63 -15.38 -3.96
CA ILE A 12 1.56 -16.52 -3.98
C ILE A 12 2.52 -16.36 -5.15
N SER A 13 3.80 -16.53 -4.89
CA SER A 13 4.80 -16.53 -5.96
C SER A 13 5.01 -17.94 -6.50
N ALA A 14 4.77 -18.13 -7.79
CA ALA A 14 5.09 -19.38 -8.49
C ALA A 14 5.68 -19.08 -9.87
N ASN A 15 6.91 -19.57 -10.13
CA ASN A 15 7.63 -19.32 -11.37
C ASN A 15 7.70 -17.82 -11.74
N GLU A 16 8.11 -16.99 -10.78
CA GLU A 16 8.22 -15.52 -10.90
C GLU A 16 6.88 -14.78 -11.14
N LYS A 17 5.77 -15.50 -11.09
CA LYS A 17 4.41 -14.96 -11.27
C LYS A 17 3.72 -14.79 -9.92
N LYS A 18 2.93 -13.72 -9.79
CA LYS A 18 2.15 -13.41 -8.60
C LYS A 18 0.70 -13.80 -8.79
N PHE A 19 0.30 -14.93 -8.22
CA PHE A 19 -1.09 -15.38 -8.22
C PHE A 19 -1.80 -14.81 -6.99
N CYS A 20 -2.85 -14.05 -7.21
CA CYS A 20 -3.65 -13.48 -6.14
C CYS A 20 -4.55 -14.55 -5.52
N TYR A 21 -4.52 -14.69 -4.19
CA TYR A 21 -5.41 -15.59 -3.47
C TYR A 21 -6.43 -14.86 -2.58
N ASN A 22 -6.18 -13.59 -2.26
CA ASN A 22 -7.12 -12.76 -1.52
C ASN A 22 -7.14 -11.35 -2.11
N VAL A 23 -8.32 -10.79 -2.27
CA VAL A 23 -8.55 -9.40 -2.72
C VAL A 23 -9.42 -8.74 -1.69
N GLY A 24 -8.94 -7.66 -1.10
CA GLY A 24 -9.69 -6.78 -0.22
C GLY A 24 -9.88 -5.40 -0.84
N TYR A 25 -11.00 -4.77 -0.58
CA TYR A 25 -11.14 -3.35 -0.86
C TYR A 25 -12.18 -2.69 0.03
N VAL A 26 -11.95 -1.42 0.25
CA VAL A 26 -12.93 -0.51 0.82
C VAL A 26 -13.25 0.59 -0.19
N ILE A 27 -14.50 1.05 -0.20
CA ILE A 27 -14.90 2.25 -0.93
C ILE A 27 -15.15 3.34 0.11
N LEU A 28 -14.43 4.44 -0.03
CA LEU A 28 -14.39 5.56 0.90
C LEU A 28 -15.04 6.79 0.28
N ASP A 29 -16.01 7.35 0.95
CA ASP A 29 -16.50 8.71 0.70
C ASP A 29 -15.57 9.68 1.44
N THR A 30 -14.82 10.48 0.69
CA THR A 30 -13.79 11.37 1.25
C THR A 30 -14.37 12.60 1.94
N ASP A 31 -15.59 13.01 1.61
CA ASP A 31 -16.24 14.16 2.25
C ASP A 31 -16.78 13.80 3.63
N SER A 32 -17.47 12.65 3.74
CA SER A 32 -17.97 12.12 5.02
C SER A 32 -16.92 11.33 5.81
N ARG A 33 -15.77 11.02 5.17
CA ARG A 33 -14.68 10.19 5.72
C ARG A 33 -15.16 8.83 6.23
N SER A 34 -16.08 8.23 5.50
CA SER A 34 -16.68 6.96 5.89
C SER A 34 -16.53 5.89 4.81
N ILE A 35 -16.30 4.66 5.25
CA ILE A 35 -16.34 3.50 4.38
C ILE A 35 -17.79 3.20 4.06
N VAL A 36 -18.17 3.32 2.78
CA VAL A 36 -19.52 3.09 2.28
C VAL A 36 -19.71 1.68 1.72
N CYS A 37 -18.64 1.00 1.37
CA CYS A 37 -18.64 -0.40 0.96
C CYS A 37 -17.31 -1.04 1.34
N LYS A 38 -17.34 -2.32 1.74
CA LYS A 38 -16.14 -3.12 1.93
C LYS A 38 -16.38 -4.57 1.51
N LYS A 39 -15.37 -5.18 0.93
CA LYS A 39 -15.42 -6.56 0.45
C LYS A 39 -14.11 -7.28 0.70
N ASP A 40 -14.26 -8.55 1.03
CA ASP A 40 -13.16 -9.50 1.14
C ASP A 40 -13.45 -10.73 0.28
N PHE A 41 -12.57 -11.03 -0.66
CA PHE A 41 -12.71 -12.15 -1.57
C PHE A 41 -11.52 -13.10 -1.49
N VAL A 42 -11.81 -14.37 -1.33
CA VAL A 42 -10.84 -15.45 -1.47
C VAL A 42 -10.97 -16.03 -2.88
N VAL A 43 -9.87 -16.08 -3.64
CA VAL A 43 -9.86 -16.54 -5.04
C VAL A 43 -9.93 -18.05 -5.10
N GLN A 44 -11.07 -18.59 -5.53
CA GLN A 44 -11.38 -20.02 -5.51
C GLN A 44 -10.35 -20.88 -6.22
N GLN A 45 -9.85 -20.44 -7.40
CA GLN A 45 -8.91 -21.20 -8.21
C GLN A 45 -7.58 -21.45 -7.49
N ILE A 46 -7.14 -20.47 -6.70
CA ILE A 46 -5.90 -20.55 -5.93
C ILE A 46 -6.14 -21.26 -4.60
N TRP A 47 -7.23 -20.91 -3.92
CA TRP A 47 -7.61 -21.52 -2.64
C TRP A 47 -7.76 -23.04 -2.68
N HIS A 48 -8.35 -23.57 -3.75
CA HIS A 48 -8.56 -25.01 -3.93
C HIS A 48 -7.28 -25.75 -4.36
N ASN A 49 -6.29 -25.05 -4.90
CA ASN A 49 -4.97 -25.62 -5.14
C ASN A 49 -4.13 -25.56 -3.85
N ARG A 50 -4.37 -26.55 -2.98
CA ARG A 50 -3.75 -26.57 -1.65
C ARG A 50 -2.23 -26.56 -1.71
N ALA A 51 -1.64 -27.33 -2.61
CA ALA A 51 -0.20 -27.41 -2.78
C ALA A 51 0.41 -26.04 -3.16
N LEU A 52 -0.30 -25.28 -4.03
CA LEU A 52 0.10 -23.93 -4.38
C LEU A 52 -0.11 -22.97 -3.19
N PHE A 53 -1.26 -23.04 -2.51
CA PHE A 53 -1.55 -22.15 -1.36
C PHE A 53 -0.54 -22.31 -0.22
N GLU A 54 -0.07 -23.53 0.05
CA GLU A 54 0.92 -23.80 1.09
C GLU A 54 2.29 -23.17 0.80
N THR A 55 2.54 -22.64 -0.40
CA THR A 55 3.74 -21.87 -0.74
C THR A 55 3.59 -20.37 -0.52
N ALA A 56 2.41 -19.89 -0.10
CA ALA A 56 2.21 -18.48 0.23
C ALA A 56 3.05 -18.07 1.44
N TYR A 57 3.55 -16.84 1.44
CA TYR A 57 4.31 -16.31 2.57
C TYR A 57 3.46 -16.33 3.87
N TYR A 58 2.17 -16.03 3.76
CA TYR A 58 1.20 -16.07 4.86
C TYR A 58 0.28 -17.29 4.81
N ALA A 59 0.79 -18.46 4.42
CA ALA A 59 0.00 -19.70 4.39
C ALA A 59 -0.57 -20.09 5.78
N ASP A 60 0.10 -19.72 6.85
CA ASP A 60 -0.33 -19.89 8.23
C ASP A 60 -1.62 -19.13 8.58
N LYS A 61 -1.92 -18.04 7.85
CA LYS A 61 -3.18 -17.28 8.00
C LYS A 61 -4.42 -18.00 7.44
N ARG A 62 -4.26 -19.16 6.78
CA ARG A 62 -5.39 -19.95 6.25
C ARG A 62 -6.58 -20.13 7.21
N PRO A 63 -6.39 -20.38 8.53
CA PRO A 63 -7.51 -20.47 9.49
C PRO A 63 -8.34 -19.20 9.59
N LEU A 64 -7.73 -18.02 9.43
CA LEU A 64 -8.44 -16.71 9.45
C LEU A 64 -9.42 -16.63 8.27
N TYR A 65 -8.98 -16.98 7.06
CA TYR A 65 -9.84 -17.03 5.87
C TYR A 65 -11.00 -18.03 6.03
N VAL A 66 -10.72 -19.22 6.57
CA VAL A 66 -11.79 -20.22 6.86
C VAL A 66 -12.81 -19.65 7.84
N SER A 67 -12.36 -18.97 8.89
CA SER A 67 -13.25 -18.30 9.87
C SER A 67 -14.05 -17.17 9.22
N ALA A 68 -13.40 -16.33 8.41
CA ALA A 68 -14.04 -15.22 7.71
C ALA A 68 -15.14 -15.70 6.75
N MET A 69 -14.86 -16.74 5.94
CA MET A 69 -15.83 -17.35 5.04
C MET A 69 -17.01 -17.99 5.78
N ARG A 70 -16.75 -18.72 6.87
CA ARG A 70 -17.82 -19.28 7.72
C ARG A 70 -18.69 -18.20 8.34
N GLY A 71 -18.09 -17.11 8.77
CA GLY A 71 -18.78 -15.93 9.31
C GLY A 71 -19.39 -15.01 8.26
N LYS A 72 -19.34 -15.37 6.97
CA LYS A 72 -19.81 -14.54 5.83
C LYS A 72 -19.16 -13.15 5.76
N ARG A 73 -17.96 -13.00 6.30
CA ARG A 73 -17.16 -11.78 6.20
C ARG A 73 -16.27 -11.77 4.97
N ALA A 74 -15.92 -12.97 4.47
CA ALA A 74 -15.21 -13.13 3.20
C ALA A 74 -16.01 -14.04 2.26
N THR A 75 -15.90 -13.82 0.95
CA THR A 75 -16.58 -14.57 -0.10
C THR A 75 -15.55 -15.36 -0.89
N LEU A 76 -15.75 -16.71 -0.97
CA LEU A 76 -14.98 -17.55 -1.86
C LEU A 76 -15.61 -17.55 -3.24
N ASP A 77 -14.91 -16.98 -4.24
CA ASP A 77 -15.44 -16.93 -5.61
C ASP A 77 -14.32 -17.01 -6.66
N LYS A 78 -14.72 -17.23 -7.91
CA LYS A 78 -13.81 -17.25 -9.06
C LYS A 78 -13.35 -15.84 -9.41
N TRP A 79 -12.11 -15.69 -9.85
CA TRP A 79 -11.53 -14.40 -10.23
C TRP A 79 -12.46 -13.56 -11.10
N GLY A 80 -13.04 -14.14 -12.15
CA GLY A 80 -13.93 -13.41 -13.06
C GLY A 80 -15.20 -12.85 -12.40
N TYR A 81 -15.73 -13.54 -11.38
CA TYR A 81 -16.88 -13.04 -10.61
C TYR A 81 -16.47 -11.92 -9.65
N ILE A 82 -15.30 -12.06 -9.00
CA ILE A 82 -14.71 -11.02 -8.18
C ILE A 82 -14.53 -9.73 -9.01
N MET A 83 -13.89 -9.83 -10.18
CA MET A 83 -13.69 -8.68 -11.07
C MET A 83 -15.01 -8.05 -11.55
N ARG A 84 -16.03 -8.87 -11.78
CA ARG A 84 -17.36 -8.37 -12.14
C ARG A 84 -18.01 -7.61 -10.97
N ASP A 85 -17.90 -8.14 -9.76
CA ASP A 85 -18.48 -7.54 -8.55
C ASP A 85 -17.76 -6.22 -8.22
N MET A 86 -16.42 -6.17 -8.30
CA MET A 86 -15.66 -4.92 -8.16
C MET A 86 -16.11 -3.87 -9.16
N ARG A 87 -16.21 -4.20 -10.46
CA ARG A 87 -16.69 -3.25 -11.47
C ARG A 87 -18.10 -2.76 -11.21
N ARG A 88 -18.98 -3.62 -10.69
CA ARG A 88 -20.34 -3.22 -10.30
C ARG A 88 -20.28 -2.23 -9.14
N ASP A 89 -19.58 -2.56 -8.07
CA ASP A 89 -19.48 -1.76 -6.86
C ASP A 89 -18.80 -0.41 -7.15
N PHE A 90 -17.72 -0.39 -7.94
CA PHE A 90 -17.06 0.84 -8.37
C PHE A 90 -17.98 1.77 -9.18
N ARG A 91 -18.81 1.19 -10.06
CA ARG A 91 -19.78 1.95 -10.83
C ARG A 91 -20.94 2.47 -9.97
N GLU A 92 -21.49 1.62 -9.09
CA GLU A 92 -22.61 1.97 -8.21
C GLU A 92 -22.24 3.11 -7.25
N HIS A 93 -21.03 3.06 -6.71
CA HIS A 93 -20.50 4.09 -5.83
C HIS A 93 -19.77 5.22 -6.55
N LYS A 94 -19.70 5.19 -7.90
CA LYS A 94 -19.03 6.22 -8.73
C LYS A 94 -17.57 6.45 -8.31
N VAL A 95 -16.84 5.39 -8.11
CA VAL A 95 -15.39 5.46 -7.76
C VAL A 95 -14.64 6.21 -8.85
N GLU A 96 -13.88 7.22 -8.46
CA GLU A 96 -13.14 8.12 -9.35
C GLU A 96 -11.65 7.80 -9.41
N ALA A 97 -11.10 7.17 -8.37
CA ALA A 97 -9.72 6.73 -8.31
C ALA A 97 -9.56 5.50 -7.42
N VAL A 98 -8.51 4.73 -7.66
CA VAL A 98 -8.11 3.58 -6.83
C VAL A 98 -6.78 3.91 -6.17
N TYR A 99 -6.66 3.56 -4.91
CA TYR A 99 -5.45 3.72 -4.10
C TYR A 99 -4.99 2.37 -3.56
N ALA A 100 -3.68 2.21 -3.39
CA ALA A 100 -3.08 1.08 -2.67
C ALA A 100 -1.75 1.53 -2.05
N TYR A 101 -1.31 0.85 -1.02
CA TYR A 101 0.00 1.09 -0.42
C TYR A 101 1.07 0.36 -1.24
N ASN A 102 1.90 1.11 -1.98
CA ASN A 102 2.79 0.58 -3.03
C ASN A 102 2.00 0.07 -4.26
N SER A 103 1.10 0.92 -4.75
CA SER A 103 0.15 0.61 -5.83
C SER A 103 0.72 -0.06 -7.08
N PRO A 104 2.01 0.14 -7.51
CA PRO A 104 2.56 -0.60 -8.63
C PRO A 104 2.56 -2.12 -8.44
N PHE A 105 2.61 -2.59 -7.18
CA PHE A 105 2.52 -4.02 -6.89
C PHE A 105 1.12 -4.54 -7.21
N ASP A 106 0.08 -3.95 -6.61
CA ASP A 106 -1.31 -4.40 -6.79
C ASP A 106 -1.78 -4.25 -8.22
N ASP A 107 -1.45 -3.15 -8.90
CA ASP A 107 -1.74 -2.95 -10.31
C ASP A 107 -1.13 -4.07 -11.18
N SER A 108 0.12 -4.44 -10.91
CA SER A 108 0.78 -5.57 -11.60
C SER A 108 0.10 -6.91 -11.32
N VAL A 109 -0.37 -7.13 -10.08
CA VAL A 109 -1.09 -8.33 -9.67
C VAL A 109 -2.44 -8.41 -10.39
N PHE A 110 -3.20 -7.32 -10.42
CA PHE A 110 -4.47 -7.29 -11.15
C PHE A 110 -4.27 -7.52 -12.64
N THR A 111 -3.34 -6.83 -13.28
CA THR A 111 -3.02 -6.98 -14.69
C THR A 111 -2.67 -8.42 -15.01
N PHE A 112 -1.73 -9.02 -14.28
CA PHE A 112 -1.32 -10.41 -14.52
C PHE A 112 -2.47 -11.40 -14.33
N ASN A 113 -3.24 -11.30 -13.23
CA ASN A 113 -4.31 -12.26 -12.95
C ASN A 113 -5.49 -12.08 -13.91
N CYS A 114 -5.82 -10.86 -14.33
CA CYS A 114 -6.84 -10.62 -15.35
C CYS A 114 -6.44 -11.22 -16.70
N ASP A 115 -5.19 -11.08 -17.12
CA ASP A 115 -4.67 -11.73 -18.32
C ASP A 115 -4.66 -13.25 -18.21
N TRP A 116 -4.26 -13.79 -17.07
CA TRP A 116 -4.22 -15.23 -16.83
C TRP A 116 -5.60 -15.88 -16.87
N PHE A 117 -6.58 -15.27 -16.21
CA PHE A 117 -7.95 -15.78 -16.14
C PHE A 117 -8.86 -15.26 -17.27
N LYS A 118 -8.32 -14.49 -18.24
CA LYS A 118 -9.05 -13.92 -19.39
C LYS A 118 -10.26 -13.10 -18.95
N THR A 119 -10.04 -12.15 -18.07
CA THR A 119 -11.06 -11.23 -17.55
C THR A 119 -10.64 -9.78 -17.79
N ASN A 120 -11.62 -8.88 -17.83
CA ASN A 120 -11.30 -7.44 -17.87
C ASN A 120 -10.83 -6.96 -16.50
N ASN A 121 -9.78 -6.15 -16.47
CA ASN A 121 -9.29 -5.53 -15.25
C ASN A 121 -10.22 -4.36 -14.84
N PRO A 122 -10.74 -4.32 -13.60
CA PRO A 122 -11.55 -3.19 -13.12
C PRO A 122 -10.74 -1.89 -12.97
N LEU A 123 -9.42 -1.96 -12.92
CA LEU A 123 -8.54 -0.80 -12.74
C LEU A 123 -8.23 -0.07 -14.05
N ASP A 124 -8.35 -0.71 -15.23
CA ASP A 124 -7.93 -0.15 -16.54
C ASP A 124 -8.55 1.23 -16.89
N THR A 125 -9.66 1.58 -16.26
CA THR A 125 -10.40 2.82 -16.56
C THR A 125 -10.30 3.88 -15.47
N LEU A 126 -9.54 3.61 -14.43
CA LEU A 126 -9.40 4.47 -13.25
C LEU A 126 -7.92 4.81 -13.02
N PRO A 127 -7.60 6.00 -12.54
CA PRO A 127 -6.26 6.29 -12.05
C PRO A 127 -5.97 5.40 -10.82
N VAL A 128 -4.81 4.75 -10.82
CA VAL A 128 -4.29 3.97 -9.69
C VAL A 128 -3.16 4.76 -9.06
N LEU A 129 -3.32 5.15 -7.81
CA LEU A 129 -2.45 6.09 -7.10
C LEU A 129 -1.83 5.44 -5.85
N ASP A 130 -0.62 5.88 -5.51
CA ASP A 130 0.18 5.28 -4.43
C ASP A 130 0.04 6.07 -3.12
N ILE A 131 -0.58 5.45 -2.10
CA ILE A 131 -0.67 6.01 -0.74
C ILE A 131 0.74 6.25 -0.17
N ARG A 132 1.69 5.40 -0.49
CA ARG A 132 3.06 5.53 0.00
C ARG A 132 3.74 6.82 -0.47
N GLY A 133 3.36 7.34 -1.64
CA GLY A 133 3.80 8.66 -2.09
C GLY A 133 3.27 9.76 -1.19
N MET A 134 1.98 9.72 -0.84
CA MET A 134 1.37 10.67 0.11
C MET A 134 2.05 10.60 1.48
N VAL A 135 2.22 9.38 2.00
CA VAL A 135 2.92 9.13 3.27
C VAL A 135 4.34 9.72 3.24
N SER A 136 5.04 9.61 2.12
CA SER A 136 6.39 10.16 1.98
C SER A 136 6.41 11.67 2.10
N GLU A 137 5.43 12.36 1.55
CA GLU A 137 5.37 13.82 1.50
C GLU A 137 4.80 14.43 2.79
N PHE A 138 3.87 13.76 3.45
CA PHE A 138 3.14 14.35 4.57
C PHE A 138 3.49 13.76 5.94
N ILE A 139 3.99 12.52 6.02
CA ILE A 139 4.25 11.83 7.29
C ILE A 139 5.74 11.55 7.47
N THR A 140 6.34 10.69 6.62
CA THR A 140 7.70 10.21 6.88
C THR A 140 8.79 11.25 6.66
N CYS A 141 8.47 12.38 6.02
CA CYS A 141 9.40 13.53 5.91
C CYS A 141 9.57 14.30 7.21
N THR A 142 8.63 14.19 8.16
CA THR A 142 8.62 14.99 9.41
C THR A 142 9.67 14.53 10.40
N GLU A 143 10.15 15.45 11.23
CA GLU A 143 11.13 15.11 12.29
C GLU A 143 10.45 14.28 13.40
N GLU A 144 9.16 14.51 13.65
CA GLU A 144 8.37 13.75 14.63
C GLU A 144 8.30 12.27 14.25
N TYR A 145 8.03 11.96 12.96
CA TYR A 145 8.02 10.56 12.48
C TYR A 145 9.40 9.91 12.57
N LYS A 146 10.46 10.67 12.23
CA LYS A 146 11.82 10.16 12.35
C LYS A 146 12.20 9.88 13.80
N GLN A 147 11.81 10.76 14.73
CA GLN A 147 12.04 10.54 16.17
C GLN A 147 11.28 9.29 16.66
N PHE A 148 10.01 9.11 16.25
CA PHE A 148 9.25 7.89 16.52
C PHE A 148 9.99 6.63 16.03
N CYS A 149 10.51 6.66 14.81
CA CYS A 149 11.28 5.53 14.27
C CYS A 149 12.61 5.31 15.03
N GLU A 150 13.26 6.36 15.51
CA GLU A 150 14.49 6.27 16.30
C GLU A 150 14.21 5.65 17.69
N ASP A 151 13.15 6.09 18.34
CA ASP A 151 12.75 5.61 19.66
C ASP A 151 12.28 4.14 19.62
N GLY A 152 11.50 3.76 18.60
CA GLY A 152 11.01 2.41 18.40
C GLY A 152 11.95 1.48 17.60
N ASN A 153 13.12 1.98 17.16
CA ASN A 153 14.05 1.24 16.28
C ASN A 153 13.41 0.72 14.98
N HIS A 154 12.52 1.53 14.38
CA HIS A 154 11.82 1.18 13.14
C HIS A 154 12.66 1.49 11.90
N PHE A 155 13.59 0.61 11.57
CA PHE A 155 14.49 0.76 10.43
C PHE A 155 14.47 -0.46 9.52
N THR A 156 14.65 -0.21 8.23
CA THR A 156 14.94 -1.29 7.28
C THR A 156 16.37 -1.79 7.43
N GLU A 157 16.68 -2.97 6.90
CA GLU A 157 18.05 -3.53 6.88
C GLU A 157 19.07 -2.58 6.22
N LYS A 158 18.61 -1.67 5.35
CA LYS A 158 19.45 -0.66 4.69
C LYS A 158 19.61 0.62 5.50
N GLY A 159 19.07 0.66 6.72
CA GLY A 159 19.11 1.84 7.59
C GLY A 159 18.23 2.99 7.12
N LEU A 160 17.17 2.71 6.34
CA LEU A 160 16.14 3.68 6.04
C LEU A 160 15.11 3.68 7.18
N TYR A 161 14.54 4.83 7.49
CA TYR A 161 13.34 4.89 8.32
C TYR A 161 12.26 4.00 7.70
N SER A 162 11.64 3.16 8.51
CA SER A 162 10.55 2.32 8.02
C SER A 162 9.42 3.19 7.45
N ALA A 163 8.81 2.72 6.38
CA ALA A 163 7.64 3.34 5.77
C ALA A 163 6.70 2.21 5.32
N THR A 164 6.59 1.13 6.11
CA THR A 164 5.54 0.12 5.93
C THR A 164 4.21 0.67 6.41
N ALA A 165 3.11 0.15 5.91
CA ALA A 165 1.78 0.57 6.35
C ALA A 165 1.63 0.35 7.87
N GLU A 166 2.10 -0.79 8.39
CA GLU A 166 2.12 -1.07 9.84
C GLU A 166 2.83 0.01 10.65
N THR A 167 4.07 0.36 10.29
CA THR A 167 4.83 1.37 11.05
C THR A 167 4.17 2.76 10.99
N VAL A 168 3.63 3.12 9.82
CA VAL A 168 2.92 4.39 9.64
C VAL A 168 1.61 4.39 10.44
N TYR A 169 0.90 3.28 10.45
CA TYR A 169 -0.34 3.14 11.21
C TYR A 169 -0.09 3.22 12.73
N GLN A 170 0.95 2.54 13.23
CA GLN A 170 1.41 2.66 14.62
C GLN A 170 1.66 4.12 15.01
N TYR A 171 2.33 4.88 14.13
CA TYR A 171 2.62 6.28 14.38
C TYR A 171 1.35 7.16 14.43
N ILE A 172 0.45 7.04 13.45
CA ILE A 172 -0.74 7.92 13.38
C ILE A 172 -1.77 7.60 14.47
N THR A 173 -1.80 6.36 14.95
CA THR A 173 -2.71 5.93 16.03
C THR A 173 -2.09 6.01 17.42
N ALA A 174 -0.78 6.25 17.50
CA ALA A 174 0.01 6.14 18.72
C ALA A 174 -0.15 4.76 19.42
N ASP A 175 -0.34 3.70 18.65
CA ASP A 175 -0.43 2.30 19.12
C ASP A 175 0.76 1.49 18.59
N GLU A 176 1.87 1.51 19.32
CA GLU A 176 3.08 0.76 18.97
C GLU A 176 2.90 -0.77 19.08
N THR A 177 1.79 -1.24 19.63
CA THR A 177 1.49 -2.67 19.76
C THR A 177 0.66 -3.22 18.59
N PHE A 178 0.24 -2.35 17.69
CA PHE A 178 -0.51 -2.77 16.52
C PHE A 178 0.33 -3.69 15.62
N GLU A 179 -0.27 -4.77 15.17
CA GLU A 179 0.28 -5.71 14.19
C GLU A 179 -0.69 -5.89 13.02
N GLU A 180 -0.20 -5.79 11.79
CA GLU A 180 -1.02 -6.05 10.60
C GLU A 180 -1.55 -7.48 10.59
N ALA A 181 -2.82 -7.62 10.24
CA ALA A 181 -3.45 -8.93 10.10
C ALA A 181 -2.93 -9.71 8.87
N HIS A 182 -2.37 -9.02 7.89
CA HIS A 182 -1.97 -9.56 6.59
C HIS A 182 -3.11 -10.33 5.93
N THR A 183 -4.24 -9.64 5.80
CA THR A 183 -5.39 -10.05 5.00
C THR A 183 -5.86 -8.84 4.21
N ALA A 184 -6.11 -9.02 2.92
CA ALA A 184 -6.30 -7.90 2.00
C ALA A 184 -7.38 -6.89 2.43
N LEU A 185 -8.48 -7.34 3.06
CA LEU A 185 -9.47 -6.37 3.55
C LEU A 185 -8.98 -5.59 4.77
N ALA A 186 -8.35 -6.26 5.76
CA ALA A 186 -7.87 -5.57 6.95
C ALA A 186 -6.78 -4.54 6.58
N ASP A 187 -5.91 -4.91 5.64
CA ASP A 187 -4.83 -4.05 5.19
C ASP A 187 -5.41 -2.86 4.38
N SER A 188 -6.42 -3.08 3.51
CA SER A 188 -7.15 -1.98 2.85
C SER A 188 -7.85 -1.03 3.83
N GLU A 189 -8.32 -1.53 4.99
CA GLU A 189 -8.96 -0.69 6.02
C GLU A 189 -7.93 0.25 6.68
N ILE A 190 -6.78 -0.26 7.11
CA ILE A 190 -5.72 0.58 7.70
C ILE A 190 -5.09 1.54 6.68
N GLU A 191 -4.93 1.11 5.44
CA GLU A 191 -4.46 1.97 4.36
C GLU A 191 -5.41 3.14 4.07
N ALA A 192 -6.73 2.90 4.17
CA ALA A 192 -7.72 3.96 4.06
C ALA A 192 -7.60 4.97 5.22
N GLU A 193 -7.32 4.52 6.45
CA GLU A 193 -7.08 5.40 7.58
C GLU A 193 -5.78 6.20 7.41
N ILE A 194 -4.71 5.59 6.90
CA ILE A 194 -3.46 6.28 6.57
C ILE A 194 -3.70 7.35 5.49
N LEU A 195 -4.47 7.03 4.44
CA LEU A 195 -4.84 7.98 3.41
C LEU A 195 -5.61 9.17 4.00
N LEU A 196 -6.58 8.92 4.87
CA LEU A 196 -7.33 9.97 5.55
C LEU A 196 -6.42 10.86 6.41
N ALA A 197 -5.45 10.28 7.11
CA ALA A 197 -4.46 11.05 7.87
C ALA A 197 -3.61 11.95 6.96
N CYS A 198 -3.22 11.46 5.76
CA CYS A 198 -2.52 12.29 4.78
C CYS A 198 -3.40 13.45 4.28
N LEU A 199 -4.71 13.22 4.08
CA LEU A 199 -5.65 14.30 3.70
C LEU A 199 -5.79 15.35 4.81
N ASP A 200 -5.78 14.95 6.08
CA ASP A 200 -5.77 15.88 7.21
C ASP A 200 -4.52 16.76 7.25
N LEU A 201 -3.42 16.25 6.74
CA LEU A 201 -2.14 16.98 6.63
C LEU A 201 -2.04 17.82 5.34
N GLY A 202 -3.07 17.82 4.50
CA GLY A 202 -3.16 18.65 3.30
C GLY A 202 -2.88 17.94 1.97
N ALA A 203 -2.85 16.61 1.95
CA ALA A 203 -2.79 15.87 0.70
C ALA A 203 -4.09 16.07 -0.13
N GLU A 204 -3.96 15.98 -1.44
CA GLU A 204 -5.06 16.20 -2.40
C GLU A 204 -5.44 14.87 -3.08
N ILE A 205 -6.74 14.58 -3.15
CA ILE A 205 -7.26 13.43 -3.90
C ILE A 205 -6.99 13.60 -5.39
N GLY A 206 -6.63 12.51 -6.07
CA GLY A 206 -6.36 12.49 -7.51
C GLY A 206 -4.99 13.01 -7.91
N LYS A 207 -4.19 13.50 -6.96
CA LYS A 207 -2.82 13.95 -7.20
C LYS A 207 -1.83 12.80 -6.97
N GLU A 208 -0.91 12.63 -7.91
CA GLU A 208 0.20 11.69 -7.78
C GLU A 208 1.31 12.29 -6.91
N TYR A 209 1.77 11.53 -5.93
CA TYR A 209 2.87 11.88 -5.03
C TYR A 209 4.02 10.89 -5.20
N LYS A 210 5.25 11.39 -5.11
CA LYS A 210 6.45 10.55 -5.29
C LYS A 210 6.85 9.86 -4.00
N VAL A 211 7.21 8.58 -4.12
CA VAL A 211 7.77 7.82 -2.99
C VAL A 211 9.19 8.28 -2.71
N VAL A 212 9.41 8.78 -1.50
CA VAL A 212 10.71 9.23 -1.00
C VAL A 212 11.08 8.38 0.21
N SER A 213 12.31 7.91 0.25
CA SER A 213 12.84 7.17 1.40
C SER A 213 13.90 8.00 2.12
N PHE A 214 13.81 8.03 3.44
CA PHE A 214 14.74 8.78 4.29
C PHE A 214 15.71 7.82 4.97
N LEU A 215 17.00 8.15 4.91
CA LEU A 215 18.07 7.31 5.46
C LEU A 215 18.50 7.82 6.82
N TRP A 216 18.47 6.99 7.85
CA TRP A 216 19.11 7.25 9.12
C TRP A 216 20.61 6.94 9.04
N ARG A 217 21.45 7.86 9.42
CA ARG A 217 22.88 7.63 9.66
C ARG A 217 23.35 8.49 10.83
N ASN A 218 23.99 7.86 11.74
CA ASN A 218 24.69 8.48 12.85
C ASN A 218 26.06 9.01 12.38
N ASN A 219 26.06 10.00 11.46
CA ASN A 219 27.31 10.61 10.98
C ASN A 219 27.10 12.13 10.82
N GLU A 220 27.75 12.90 11.64
CA GLU A 220 27.77 14.37 11.68
C GLU A 220 28.54 15.03 10.50
N LYS A 221 28.70 14.36 9.36
CA LYS A 221 29.38 14.95 8.21
C LYS A 221 28.45 15.83 7.39
N PRO A 222 28.88 17.04 7.02
CA PRO A 222 28.11 17.86 6.09
C PRO A 222 27.98 17.16 4.72
N LEU A 223 26.78 17.17 4.17
CA LEU A 223 26.47 16.64 2.86
C LEU A 223 25.87 17.73 1.98
N THR A 224 26.38 17.82 0.75
CA THR A 224 25.79 18.66 -0.29
C THR A 224 25.16 17.75 -1.34
N ILE A 225 23.87 17.91 -1.60
CA ILE A 225 23.16 17.19 -2.68
C ILE A 225 22.93 18.16 -3.82
N LYS A 226 23.33 17.75 -5.02
CA LYS A 226 23.13 18.50 -6.26
C LYS A 226 22.28 17.68 -7.23
N ILE A 227 21.34 18.35 -7.91
CA ILE A 227 20.61 17.82 -9.08
C ILE A 227 20.94 18.74 -10.25
N ASP A 228 21.39 18.19 -11.36
CA ASP A 228 21.77 18.92 -12.58
C ASP A 228 22.74 20.10 -12.31
N GLY A 229 23.64 19.92 -11.33
CA GLY A 229 24.61 20.93 -10.91
C GLY A 229 24.12 21.96 -9.93
N GLU A 230 22.83 22.02 -9.66
CA GLU A 230 22.26 22.92 -8.62
C GLU A 230 22.27 22.25 -7.23
N VAL A 231 22.65 23.00 -6.21
CA VAL A 231 22.65 22.55 -4.83
C VAL A 231 21.20 22.58 -4.31
N ILE A 232 20.60 21.40 -4.11
CA ILE A 232 19.25 21.26 -3.54
C ILE A 232 19.26 21.08 -2.04
N TYR A 233 20.42 20.72 -1.46
CA TYR A 233 20.62 20.61 -0.03
C TYR A 233 22.09 20.85 0.35
N SER A 234 22.31 21.60 1.41
CA SER A 234 23.62 21.74 2.05
C SER A 234 23.45 21.94 3.53
N GLY A 235 24.01 21.05 4.37
CA GLY A 235 23.89 21.12 5.83
C GLY A 235 24.52 19.95 6.54
N VAL A 236 24.51 19.99 7.89
CA VAL A 236 24.84 18.84 8.72
C VAL A 236 23.67 17.86 8.64
N TYR A 237 23.94 16.68 8.19
CA TYR A 237 22.97 15.79 7.63
C TYR A 237 22.53 14.71 8.61
N ARG A 238 21.27 14.76 9.02
CA ARG A 238 20.51 13.56 9.35
C ARG A 238 19.81 13.14 8.05
N LYS A 239 20.20 12.07 7.43
CA LYS A 239 20.15 11.79 6.00
C LYS A 239 18.77 11.79 5.36
N LYS A 240 18.61 12.59 4.31
CA LYS A 240 17.53 12.48 3.33
C LYS A 240 18.05 11.78 2.08
N TYR A 241 17.55 10.59 1.75
CA TYR A 241 17.85 9.89 0.50
C TYR A 241 16.63 9.93 -0.39
N VAL A 242 16.72 10.70 -1.48
CA VAL A 242 15.66 10.74 -2.48
C VAL A 242 15.98 9.71 -3.53
N ARG A 243 15.17 8.65 -3.64
CA ARG A 243 15.24 7.69 -4.73
C ARG A 243 14.13 8.02 -5.72
N GLU A 244 14.40 8.94 -6.62
CA GLU A 244 13.62 9.03 -7.84
C GLU A 244 14.09 7.93 -8.81
N GLY A 245 13.18 7.17 -9.38
CA GLY A 245 13.46 6.01 -10.24
C GLY A 245 14.21 6.33 -11.54
N LEU A 246 14.60 7.58 -11.78
CA LEU A 246 15.22 8.06 -13.02
C LEU A 246 16.42 9.01 -12.83
N TYR A 247 16.84 9.33 -11.61
CA TYR A 247 17.96 10.24 -11.38
C TYR A 247 19.12 9.56 -10.69
N SER A 248 20.30 9.60 -11.32
CA SER A 248 21.55 9.22 -10.69
C SER A 248 22.08 10.40 -9.89
N PHE A 249 22.22 10.26 -8.58
CA PHE A 249 22.86 11.26 -7.74
C PHE A 249 24.38 11.06 -7.74
N LYS A 250 25.14 12.11 -8.08
CA LYS A 250 26.55 12.17 -7.72
C LYS A 250 26.67 12.84 -6.37
N THR A 251 27.19 12.12 -5.39
CA THR A 251 27.64 12.69 -4.13
C THR A 251 29.10 13.10 -4.31
N GLU A 252 29.39 14.39 -4.22
CA GLU A 252 30.76 14.86 -3.97
C GLU A 252 30.96 14.94 -2.47
N ILE A 253 31.92 14.15 -1.97
CA ILE A 253 32.33 14.11 -0.56
C ILE A 253 33.43 15.16 -0.34
#